data_6569adf33f666261a178ff9e3b9abc96
#
_entry.id   6569adf33f666261a178ff9e3b9abc96
#
_cell.length_a   1.000
_cell.length_b   1.000
_cell.length_c   1.000
_cell.angle_alpha   90.00
_cell.angle_beta   90.00
_cell.angle_gamma   90.00
#
_symmetry.space_group_name_H-M   'P 1'
#
loop_
_entity.id
_entity.type
_entity.pdbx_description
1 polymer ?
#
loop_
_entity_poly.entity_id
_entity_poly.type
_entity_poly.pdbx_seq_one_letter_code
_entity_poly.pdbx_strand_id
1 'polypeptide(L)'
;VESINVSFGHRVWWVDAFIDDNERGNPAVVVLLEREVPDSELAMIAYEMGVSETAFVRKVGDAWSLRWFTPTVEVNLCGHATLATLHVLINELGVPADEFVFTTRAGTLTGRRLRNGLLAVDLPRAIIEPLDPSILNGALGDVSEVFQAGAQSVLAVVQDYETLCGLNVDSMALFLVPGSIVIAACVGGPNVDVAIRVFAPRLGLAEDPVTGSAMCALAPWFSSITGSPTLSVRQASTRGGLMHARLFERNVEVAGKTRTFMAGELRQ
;
A
#
# COMPACT_ATOMS: atom_id res chain seq x y z
N VAL A 1 -10.72 22.42 30.38
CA VAL A 1 -10.23 22.13 29.03
C VAL A 1 -8.74 22.44 29.09
N GLU A 2 -7.92 21.43 29.34
CA GLU A 2 -6.47 21.58 29.24
C GLU A 2 -6.15 21.89 27.77
N SER A 3 -5.52 23.01 27.52
CA SER A 3 -4.98 23.36 26.22
C SER A 3 -3.89 22.34 25.88
N ILE A 4 -4.16 21.50 24.90
CA ILE A 4 -3.15 20.60 24.32
C ILE A 4 -2.11 21.50 23.69
N ASN A 5 -0.96 21.62 24.34
CA ASN A 5 0.17 22.39 23.83
C ASN A 5 0.85 21.53 22.76
N VAL A 6 0.34 21.57 21.53
CA VAL A 6 0.84 20.78 20.40
C VAL A 6 1.97 21.54 19.77
N SER A 7 3.20 21.15 20.06
CA SER A 7 4.39 21.70 19.40
C SER A 7 4.62 20.96 18.08
N PHE A 8 4.08 21.47 16.98
CA PHE A 8 4.48 21.07 15.64
C PHE A 8 5.84 21.71 15.32
N GLY A 9 6.64 21.07 14.65
CA GLY A 9 7.99 21.44 14.20
C GLY A 9 8.56 20.26 13.43
N HIS A 10 7.63 19.41 12.93
CA HIS A 10 8.01 18.19 12.23
C HIS A 10 8.23 18.47 10.75
N ARG A 11 9.33 17.97 10.21
CA ARG A 11 9.56 17.95 8.76
C ARG A 11 8.59 16.98 8.10
N VAL A 12 8.02 17.39 6.98
CA VAL A 12 6.97 16.66 6.27
C VAL A 12 7.26 16.59 4.79
N TRP A 13 6.94 15.45 4.17
CA TRP A 13 7.02 15.23 2.72
C TRP A 13 5.74 14.58 2.24
N TRP A 14 5.24 15.06 1.10
CA TRP A 14 4.21 14.39 0.31
C TRP A 14 4.91 13.63 -0.80
N VAL A 15 4.79 12.31 -0.80
CA VAL A 15 5.47 11.42 -1.73
C VAL A 15 4.43 10.58 -2.46
N ASP A 16 4.48 10.59 -3.78
CA ASP A 16 3.72 9.66 -4.62
C ASP A 16 4.54 8.38 -4.78
N ALA A 17 3.99 7.24 -4.37
CA ALA A 17 4.57 5.91 -4.49
C ALA A 17 3.95 5.13 -5.66
N PHE A 18 4.73 4.26 -6.30
CA PHE A 18 4.31 3.44 -7.44
C PHE A 18 3.91 4.25 -8.69
N ILE A 19 4.58 5.38 -8.92
CA ILE A 19 4.37 6.19 -10.12
C ILE A 19 4.87 5.48 -11.38
N ASP A 20 4.32 5.87 -12.52
CA ASP A 20 4.85 5.57 -13.85
C ASP A 20 4.85 6.86 -14.70
N ASP A 21 5.31 6.81 -15.94
CA ASP A 21 5.48 8.00 -16.78
C ASP A 21 4.16 8.79 -16.98
N ASN A 22 3.02 8.07 -17.03
CA ASN A 22 1.68 8.64 -17.21
C ASN A 22 0.77 8.44 -15.98
N GLU A 23 1.27 7.87 -14.89
CA GLU A 23 0.49 7.50 -13.72
C GLU A 23 1.02 8.17 -12.46
N ARG A 24 0.09 8.58 -11.61
CA ARG A 24 0.40 9.42 -10.45
C ARG A 24 0.74 8.65 -9.18
N GLY A 25 0.50 7.34 -9.17
CA GLY A 25 0.74 6.50 -7.99
C GLY A 25 -0.19 6.81 -6.82
N ASN A 26 0.20 6.33 -5.64
CA ASN A 26 -0.53 6.53 -4.39
C ASN A 26 0.21 7.54 -3.50
N PRO A 27 -0.44 8.65 -3.12
CA PRO A 27 0.16 9.65 -2.26
C PRO A 27 0.23 9.16 -0.80
N ALA A 28 1.36 9.40 -0.16
CA ALA A 28 1.51 9.29 1.28
C ALA A 28 2.19 10.55 1.83
N VAL A 29 1.79 10.96 3.02
CA VAL A 29 2.53 11.97 3.77
C VAL A 29 3.49 11.27 4.72
N VAL A 30 4.74 11.68 4.73
CA VAL A 30 5.78 11.17 5.64
C VAL A 30 6.18 12.27 6.60
N VAL A 31 6.03 12.02 7.89
CA VAL A 31 6.38 12.94 8.97
C VAL A 31 7.59 12.38 9.73
N LEU A 32 8.68 13.13 9.76
CA LEU A 32 9.87 12.78 10.54
C LEU A 32 9.69 13.27 11.98
N LEU A 33 9.69 12.35 12.92
CA LEU A 33 9.60 12.62 14.34
C LEU A 33 10.99 12.66 14.99
N GLU A 34 11.32 13.73 15.71
CA GLU A 34 12.55 13.83 16.50
C GLU A 34 12.40 13.17 17.88
N ARG A 35 11.20 13.11 18.39
CA ARG A 35 10.84 12.54 19.71
C ARG A 35 9.61 11.65 19.60
N GLU A 36 9.31 10.94 20.63
CA GLU A 36 8.03 10.23 20.76
C GLU A 36 6.90 11.24 20.92
N VAL A 37 5.79 10.96 20.22
CA VAL A 37 4.63 11.84 20.12
C VAL A 37 3.39 11.03 20.53
N PRO A 38 2.46 11.61 21.31
CA PRO A 38 1.22 10.94 21.70
C PRO A 38 0.38 10.51 20.51
N ASP A 39 -0.32 9.38 20.63
CA ASP A 39 -1.20 8.83 19.58
C ASP A 39 -2.26 9.85 19.12
N SER A 40 -2.76 10.68 20.03
CA SER A 40 -3.74 11.73 19.71
C SER A 40 -3.19 12.81 18.77
N GLU A 41 -1.90 13.15 18.90
CA GLU A 41 -1.23 14.11 18.01
C GLU A 41 -0.98 13.49 16.63
N LEU A 42 -0.56 12.22 16.58
CA LEU A 42 -0.39 11.48 15.30
C LEU A 42 -1.71 11.38 14.54
N ALA A 43 -2.79 11.01 15.23
CA ALA A 43 -4.14 10.90 14.65
C ALA A 43 -4.64 12.26 14.13
N MET A 44 -4.42 13.35 14.88
CA MET A 44 -4.82 14.69 14.47
C MET A 44 -4.04 15.13 13.21
N ILE A 45 -2.71 14.92 13.17
CA ILE A 45 -1.91 15.24 11.97
C ILE A 45 -2.42 14.45 10.77
N ALA A 46 -2.66 13.15 10.92
CA ALA A 46 -3.16 12.32 9.83
C ALA A 46 -4.54 12.76 9.33
N TYR A 47 -5.43 13.18 10.24
CA TYR A 47 -6.74 13.74 9.90
C TYR A 47 -6.61 15.03 9.06
N GLU A 48 -5.74 15.96 9.48
CA GLU A 48 -5.51 17.23 8.76
C GLU A 48 -4.84 17.03 7.39
N MET A 49 -3.94 16.03 7.27
CA MET A 49 -3.30 15.72 5.99
C MET A 49 -4.29 15.17 4.96
N GLY A 50 -5.32 14.44 5.37
CA GLY A 50 -6.42 14.00 4.52
C GLY A 50 -6.03 13.06 3.36
N VAL A 51 -4.84 12.46 3.40
CA VAL A 51 -4.39 11.42 2.45
C VAL A 51 -4.80 10.04 2.93
N SER A 52 -4.66 9.03 2.05
CA SER A 52 -4.98 7.65 2.41
C SER A 52 -4.23 7.23 3.68
N GLU A 53 -2.91 7.45 3.74
CA GLU A 53 -2.10 7.23 4.94
C GLU A 53 -1.02 8.28 5.13
N THR A 54 -0.84 8.67 6.40
CA THR A 54 0.30 9.44 6.90
C THR A 54 1.23 8.49 7.65
N ALA A 55 2.48 8.44 7.22
CA ALA A 55 3.55 7.66 7.85
C ALA A 55 4.31 8.54 8.84
N PHE A 56 4.47 8.05 10.05
CA PHE A 56 5.28 8.67 11.11
C PHE A 56 6.53 7.85 11.33
N VAL A 57 7.69 8.43 11.02
CA VAL A 57 8.98 7.75 11.11
C VAL A 57 9.90 8.41 12.12
N ARG A 58 10.55 7.61 12.96
CA ARG A 58 11.50 8.07 13.99
C ARG A 58 12.69 7.12 14.08
N LYS A 59 13.90 7.67 14.14
CA LYS A 59 15.13 6.88 14.39
C LYS A 59 15.13 6.35 15.82
N VAL A 60 15.37 5.05 16.01
CA VAL A 60 15.47 4.38 17.30
C VAL A 60 16.63 3.38 17.26
N GLY A 61 17.76 3.74 17.83
CA GLY A 61 18.99 2.97 17.70
C GLY A 61 19.40 2.81 16.22
N ASP A 62 19.61 1.59 15.78
CA ASP A 62 19.96 1.29 14.39
C ASP A 62 18.73 1.11 13.47
N ALA A 63 17.55 0.99 14.03
CA ALA A 63 16.30 0.83 13.30
C ALA A 63 15.48 2.12 13.23
N TRP A 64 14.38 2.07 12.49
CA TRP A 64 13.40 3.14 12.37
C TRP A 64 12.04 2.65 12.89
N SER A 65 11.47 3.33 13.89
CA SER A 65 10.07 3.14 14.26
C SER A 65 9.20 3.70 13.16
N LEU A 66 8.20 2.95 12.69
CA LEU A 66 7.31 3.36 11.61
C LEU A 66 5.86 3.00 11.95
N ARG A 67 4.99 3.99 11.88
CA ARG A 67 3.55 3.87 12.14
C ARG A 67 2.77 4.56 11.02
N TRP A 68 1.59 4.05 10.71
CA TRP A 68 0.73 4.58 9.65
C TRP A 68 -0.67 4.86 10.18
N PHE A 69 -1.18 6.02 9.84
CA PHE A 69 -2.51 6.45 10.19
C PHE A 69 -3.29 6.87 8.95
N THR A 70 -4.49 6.34 8.79
CA THR A 70 -5.51 6.96 7.94
C THR A 70 -6.07 8.18 8.67
N PRO A 71 -6.92 9.02 8.06
CA PRO A 71 -7.60 10.10 8.78
C PRO A 71 -8.43 9.64 10.00
N THR A 72 -8.73 8.34 10.11
CA THR A 72 -9.64 7.83 11.14
C THR A 72 -9.04 6.80 12.09
N VAL A 73 -8.07 6.00 11.63
CA VAL A 73 -7.51 4.89 12.42
C VAL A 73 -6.03 4.65 12.11
N GLU A 74 -5.32 4.06 13.07
CA GLU A 74 -3.99 3.50 12.82
C GLU A 74 -4.11 2.14 12.13
N VAL A 75 -3.28 1.91 11.10
CA VAL A 75 -3.23 0.63 10.36
C VAL A 75 -1.95 -0.14 10.66
N ASN A 76 -2.04 -1.47 10.62
CA ASN A 76 -0.92 -2.35 11.01
C ASN A 76 0.10 -2.55 9.89
N LEU A 77 -0.29 -2.35 8.63
CA LEU A 77 0.58 -2.54 7.46
C LEU A 77 0.17 -1.59 6.35
N CYS A 78 1.15 -0.87 5.78
CA CYS A 78 0.94 -0.01 4.62
C CYS A 78 2.16 -0.04 3.70
N GLY A 79 2.02 -0.68 2.51
CA GLY A 79 3.12 -0.87 1.56
C GLY A 79 3.58 0.43 0.92
N HIS A 80 2.65 1.24 0.36
CA HIS A 80 3.00 2.46 -0.36
C HIS A 80 3.58 3.54 0.57
N ALA A 81 3.05 3.70 1.79
CA ALA A 81 3.57 4.67 2.75
C ALA A 81 4.92 4.23 3.34
N THR A 82 5.21 2.91 3.41
CA THR A 82 6.55 2.41 3.72
C THR A 82 7.54 2.73 2.61
N LEU A 83 7.13 2.54 1.35
CA LEU A 83 7.96 2.89 0.18
C LEU A 83 8.22 4.41 0.12
N ALA A 84 7.20 5.22 0.43
CA ALA A 84 7.32 6.68 0.54
C ALA A 84 8.29 7.07 1.67
N THR A 85 8.22 6.40 2.83
CA THR A 85 9.16 6.61 3.94
C THR A 85 10.59 6.27 3.52
N LEU A 86 10.79 5.14 2.86
CA LEU A 86 12.10 4.74 2.32
C LEU A 86 12.64 5.79 1.34
N HIS A 87 11.78 6.35 0.47
CA HIS A 87 12.14 7.44 -0.42
C HIS A 87 12.67 8.66 0.36
N VAL A 88 11.96 9.07 1.40
CA VAL A 88 12.39 10.22 2.23
C VAL A 88 13.75 9.95 2.87
N LEU A 89 13.96 8.78 3.47
CA LEU A 89 15.21 8.44 4.12
C LEU A 89 16.39 8.44 3.14
N ILE A 90 16.19 7.90 1.95
CA ILE A 90 17.27 7.74 0.95
C ILE A 90 17.48 9.01 0.14
N ASN A 91 16.42 9.61 -0.42
CA ASN A 91 16.53 10.66 -1.42
C ASN A 91 16.50 12.07 -0.82
N GLU A 92 15.73 12.28 0.26
CA GLU A 92 15.57 13.61 0.87
C GLU A 92 16.55 13.82 2.04
N LEU A 93 16.77 12.78 2.84
CA LEU A 93 17.65 12.84 4.00
C LEU A 93 19.07 12.32 3.75
N GLY A 94 19.28 11.59 2.64
CA GLY A 94 20.59 11.05 2.27
C GLY A 94 21.16 10.08 3.31
N VAL A 95 20.29 9.32 4.01
CA VAL A 95 20.75 8.37 5.04
C VAL A 95 21.60 7.28 4.38
N PRO A 96 22.89 7.13 4.79
CA PRO A 96 23.80 6.18 4.16
C PRO A 96 23.56 4.77 4.72
N ALA A 97 22.69 4.00 4.04
CA ALA A 97 22.44 2.60 4.36
C ALA A 97 22.02 1.84 3.09
N ASP A 98 22.46 0.60 2.98
CA ASP A 98 22.06 -0.30 1.89
C ASP A 98 20.67 -0.90 2.16
N GLU A 99 20.33 -1.11 3.44
CA GLU A 99 19.07 -1.65 3.91
C GLU A 99 18.55 -0.85 5.11
N PHE A 100 17.23 -0.66 5.14
CA PHE A 100 16.52 0.03 6.20
C PHE A 100 15.62 -0.96 6.94
N VAL A 101 15.74 -0.99 8.26
CA VAL A 101 14.93 -1.83 9.14
C VAL A 101 13.87 -0.96 9.80
N PHE A 102 12.59 -1.30 9.58
CA PHE A 102 11.46 -0.61 10.18
C PHE A 102 10.82 -1.50 11.25
N THR A 103 10.74 -0.98 12.47
CA THR A 103 9.97 -1.61 13.56
C THR A 103 8.55 -1.06 13.52
N THR A 104 7.58 -1.94 13.33
CA THR A 104 6.15 -1.62 13.20
C THR A 104 5.32 -2.41 14.21
N ARG A 105 4.03 -2.09 14.34
CA ARG A 105 3.10 -2.88 15.16
C ARG A 105 2.91 -4.32 14.68
N ALA A 106 3.03 -4.55 13.37
CA ALA A 106 2.89 -5.89 12.77
C ALA A 106 4.21 -6.68 12.73
N GLY A 107 5.30 -6.13 13.26
CA GLY A 107 6.62 -6.73 13.21
C GLY A 107 7.62 -5.89 12.44
N THR A 108 8.70 -6.52 11.99
CA THR A 108 9.79 -5.86 11.28
C THR A 108 9.55 -5.92 9.77
N LEU A 109 9.72 -4.77 9.10
CA LEU A 109 9.80 -4.67 7.65
C LEU A 109 11.20 -4.24 7.25
N THR A 110 11.62 -4.62 6.05
CA THR A 110 12.87 -4.17 5.45
C THR A 110 12.60 -3.43 4.15
N GLY A 111 13.44 -2.45 3.87
CA GLY A 111 13.37 -1.70 2.62
C GLY A 111 14.77 -1.37 2.10
N ARG A 112 14.92 -1.27 0.78
CA ARG A 112 16.20 -1.03 0.12
C ARG A 112 16.07 -0.41 -1.26
N ARG A 113 17.14 0.14 -1.77
CA ARG A 113 17.26 0.53 -3.18
C ARG A 113 17.76 -0.67 -3.99
N LEU A 114 17.04 -1.02 -5.04
CA LEU A 114 17.45 -2.05 -5.99
C LEU A 114 18.50 -1.51 -7.00
N ARG A 115 19.24 -2.43 -7.65
CA ARG A 115 20.28 -2.06 -8.65
C ARG A 115 19.72 -1.30 -9.86
N ASN A 116 18.44 -1.49 -10.20
CA ASN A 116 17.73 -0.78 -11.27
C ASN A 116 17.21 0.60 -10.83
N GLY A 117 17.51 1.02 -9.59
CA GLY A 117 17.09 2.30 -9.03
C GLY A 117 15.72 2.34 -8.38
N LEU A 118 14.90 1.30 -8.53
CA LEU A 118 13.63 1.20 -7.83
C LEU A 118 13.85 1.08 -6.32
N LEU A 119 12.91 1.57 -5.55
CA LEU A 119 12.82 1.29 -4.12
C LEU A 119 11.95 0.06 -3.91
N ALA A 120 12.33 -0.77 -2.95
CA ALA A 120 11.63 -1.99 -2.62
C ALA A 120 11.42 -2.14 -1.12
N VAL A 121 10.30 -2.76 -0.74
CA VAL A 121 9.97 -3.15 0.63
C VAL A 121 9.58 -4.63 0.65
N ASP A 122 9.98 -5.34 1.70
CA ASP A 122 9.59 -6.73 1.91
C ASP A 122 8.31 -6.78 2.73
N LEU A 123 7.25 -7.35 2.15
CA LEU A 123 5.95 -7.53 2.79
C LEU A 123 5.69 -9.02 3.05
N PRO A 124 4.88 -9.38 4.05
CA PRO A 124 4.58 -10.78 4.35
C PRO A 124 3.79 -11.43 3.20
N ARG A 125 4.16 -12.65 2.82
CA ARG A 125 3.41 -13.46 1.86
C ARG A 125 2.08 -13.88 2.45
N ALA A 126 0.96 -13.72 1.72
CA ALA A 126 -0.33 -14.25 2.10
C ALA A 126 -0.47 -15.74 1.76
N ILE A 127 -1.23 -16.46 2.57
CA ILE A 127 -1.75 -17.78 2.22
C ILE A 127 -3.01 -17.55 1.40
N ILE A 128 -3.13 -18.27 0.28
CA ILE A 128 -4.25 -18.17 -0.66
C ILE A 128 -5.10 -19.43 -0.55
N GLU A 129 -6.39 -19.27 -0.25
CA GLU A 129 -7.35 -20.36 -0.11
C GLU A 129 -8.58 -20.09 -1.00
N PRO A 130 -9.06 -21.06 -1.78
CA PRO A 130 -10.24 -20.88 -2.62
C PRO A 130 -11.47 -20.51 -1.79
N LEU A 131 -12.29 -19.60 -2.31
CA LEU A 131 -13.59 -19.23 -1.76
C LEU A 131 -14.69 -19.43 -2.81
N ASP A 132 -15.94 -19.55 -2.34
CA ASP A 132 -17.11 -19.57 -3.21
C ASP A 132 -17.28 -18.16 -3.84
N PRO A 133 -17.30 -18.05 -5.19
CA PRO A 133 -17.51 -16.78 -5.87
C PRO A 133 -18.82 -16.06 -5.50
N SER A 134 -19.81 -16.80 -5.02
CA SER A 134 -21.10 -16.24 -4.60
C SER A 134 -21.01 -15.18 -3.48
N ILE A 135 -19.90 -15.14 -2.72
CA ILE A 135 -19.67 -14.11 -1.70
C ILE A 135 -19.55 -12.70 -2.29
N LEU A 136 -19.26 -12.58 -3.59
CA LEU A 136 -19.14 -11.32 -4.33
C LEU A 136 -20.37 -11.02 -5.21
N ASN A 137 -21.43 -11.86 -5.15
CA ASN A 137 -22.62 -11.65 -5.93
C ASN A 137 -23.25 -10.27 -5.66
N GLY A 138 -23.45 -9.51 -6.76
CA GLY A 138 -23.96 -8.15 -6.71
C GLY A 138 -22.94 -7.09 -6.30
N ALA A 139 -21.74 -7.47 -5.87
CA ALA A 139 -20.70 -6.52 -5.44
C ALA A 139 -19.74 -6.10 -6.55
N LEU A 140 -19.30 -7.05 -7.39
CA LEU A 140 -18.31 -6.81 -8.46
C LEU A 140 -18.80 -7.18 -9.87
N GLY A 141 -19.91 -7.88 -10.01
CA GLY A 141 -20.34 -8.51 -11.26
C GLY A 141 -19.73 -9.91 -11.45
N ASP A 142 -19.48 -10.30 -12.71
CA ASP A 142 -19.00 -11.65 -13.01
C ASP A 142 -17.52 -11.83 -12.63
N VAL A 143 -17.27 -12.76 -11.70
CA VAL A 143 -15.93 -13.20 -11.27
C VAL A 143 -15.78 -14.69 -11.58
N SER A 144 -14.60 -15.09 -12.07
CA SER A 144 -14.33 -16.49 -12.43
C SER A 144 -13.86 -17.32 -11.24
N GLU A 145 -13.03 -16.75 -10.40
CA GLU A 145 -12.45 -17.39 -9.23
C GLU A 145 -12.34 -16.37 -8.08
N VAL A 146 -12.46 -16.86 -6.85
CA VAL A 146 -12.32 -16.03 -5.64
C VAL A 146 -11.44 -16.77 -4.62
N PHE A 147 -10.58 -16.02 -3.96
CA PHE A 147 -9.68 -16.54 -2.95
C PHE A 147 -9.69 -15.67 -1.69
N GLN A 148 -9.67 -16.31 -0.52
CA GLN A 148 -9.22 -15.65 0.70
C GLN A 148 -7.71 -15.47 0.63
N ALA A 149 -7.22 -14.28 0.90
CA ALA A 149 -5.80 -13.97 0.90
C ALA A 149 -5.37 -13.42 2.28
N GLY A 150 -4.94 -14.33 3.14
CA GLY A 150 -4.73 -14.03 4.56
C GLY A 150 -6.04 -13.62 5.24
N ALA A 151 -5.94 -12.93 6.38
CA ALA A 151 -7.13 -12.55 7.16
C ALA A 151 -7.87 -11.30 6.63
N GLN A 152 -7.24 -10.51 5.78
CA GLN A 152 -7.72 -9.15 5.47
C GLN A 152 -8.17 -8.96 4.02
N SER A 153 -7.77 -9.81 3.09
CA SER A 153 -8.00 -9.57 1.67
C SER A 153 -8.77 -10.70 1.00
N VAL A 154 -9.60 -10.32 0.04
CA VAL A 154 -10.23 -11.24 -0.92
C VAL A 154 -9.68 -10.90 -2.30
N LEU A 155 -9.20 -11.90 -3.02
CA LEU A 155 -8.78 -11.80 -4.42
C LEU A 155 -9.88 -12.36 -5.30
N ALA A 156 -10.39 -11.55 -6.21
CA ALA A 156 -11.39 -11.89 -7.21
C ALA A 156 -10.74 -11.85 -8.60
N VAL A 157 -10.82 -12.93 -9.35
CA VAL A 157 -10.29 -13.00 -10.70
C VAL A 157 -11.39 -12.73 -11.70
N VAL A 158 -11.18 -11.78 -12.60
CA VAL A 158 -12.07 -11.45 -13.71
C VAL A 158 -11.45 -11.87 -15.04
N GLN A 159 -12.27 -11.95 -16.09
CA GLN A 159 -11.91 -12.54 -17.37
C GLN A 159 -10.73 -11.84 -18.05
N ASP A 160 -10.79 -10.49 -18.13
CA ASP A 160 -9.82 -9.69 -18.88
C ASP A 160 -9.76 -8.24 -18.42
N TYR A 161 -8.88 -7.47 -19.04
CA TYR A 161 -8.66 -6.06 -18.71
C TYR A 161 -9.86 -5.15 -19.01
N GLU A 162 -10.63 -5.44 -20.05
CA GLU A 162 -11.84 -4.68 -20.38
C GLU A 162 -12.92 -4.88 -19.32
N THR A 163 -13.14 -6.13 -18.91
CA THR A 163 -14.03 -6.50 -17.79
C THR A 163 -13.57 -5.81 -16.50
N LEU A 164 -12.26 -5.85 -16.19
CA LEU A 164 -11.70 -5.20 -15.00
C LEU A 164 -12.00 -3.69 -14.97
N CYS A 165 -11.73 -2.99 -16.09
CA CYS A 165 -11.98 -1.56 -16.20
C CYS A 165 -13.47 -1.21 -16.15
N GLY A 166 -14.32 -2.09 -16.69
CA GLY A 166 -15.77 -1.93 -16.74
C GLY A 166 -16.52 -2.36 -15.47
N LEU A 167 -15.84 -2.84 -14.42
CA LEU A 167 -16.50 -3.26 -13.19
C LEU A 167 -17.40 -2.18 -12.61
N ASN A 168 -18.67 -2.51 -12.46
CA ASN A 168 -19.63 -1.68 -11.72
C ASN A 168 -19.68 -2.16 -10.26
N VAL A 169 -19.03 -1.41 -9.40
CA VAL A 169 -18.76 -1.82 -8.02
C VAL A 169 -19.81 -1.27 -7.07
N ASP A 170 -20.52 -2.15 -6.38
CA ASP A 170 -21.38 -1.77 -5.26
C ASP A 170 -20.58 -1.76 -3.95
N SER A 171 -20.16 -0.57 -3.51
CA SER A 171 -19.40 -0.39 -2.27
C SER A 171 -20.15 -0.85 -1.02
N MET A 172 -21.49 -0.81 -1.01
CA MET A 172 -22.29 -1.29 0.12
C MET A 172 -22.30 -2.81 0.18
N ALA A 173 -22.41 -3.47 -0.98
CA ALA A 173 -22.30 -4.93 -1.05
C ALA A 173 -20.89 -5.39 -0.68
N LEU A 174 -19.84 -4.70 -1.14
CA LEU A 174 -18.45 -4.98 -0.75
C LEU A 174 -18.19 -4.81 0.75
N PHE A 175 -18.93 -3.93 1.43
CA PHE A 175 -18.80 -3.78 2.89
C PHE A 175 -19.19 -5.06 3.65
N LEU A 176 -20.00 -5.92 3.06
CA LEU A 176 -20.45 -7.19 3.65
C LEU A 176 -19.51 -8.36 3.35
N VAL A 177 -18.59 -8.21 2.39
CA VAL A 177 -17.60 -9.25 2.03
C VAL A 177 -16.61 -9.47 3.18
N PRO A 178 -16.18 -10.71 3.47
CA PRO A 178 -15.12 -10.96 4.46
C PRO A 178 -13.83 -10.19 4.15
N GLY A 179 -13.16 -9.70 5.20
CA GLY A 179 -11.94 -8.92 5.06
C GLY A 179 -12.21 -7.42 4.88
N SER A 180 -11.14 -6.65 4.69
CA SER A 180 -11.18 -5.18 4.57
C SER A 180 -10.81 -4.69 3.18
N ILE A 181 -10.22 -5.56 2.36
CA ILE A 181 -9.67 -5.25 1.04
C ILE A 181 -10.18 -6.28 0.03
N VAL A 182 -10.76 -5.82 -1.06
CA VAL A 182 -11.14 -6.65 -2.19
C VAL A 182 -10.29 -6.27 -3.41
N ILE A 183 -9.54 -7.22 -3.92
CA ILE A 183 -8.64 -7.09 -5.06
C ILE A 183 -9.32 -7.75 -6.26
N ALA A 184 -9.77 -6.97 -7.23
CA ALA A 184 -10.16 -7.50 -8.54
C ALA A 184 -8.93 -7.56 -9.45
N ALA A 185 -8.68 -8.70 -10.08
CA ALA A 185 -7.48 -8.94 -10.87
C ALA A 185 -7.79 -9.68 -12.17
N CYS A 186 -7.06 -9.37 -13.23
CA CYS A 186 -7.00 -10.19 -14.45
C CYS A 186 -5.54 -10.43 -14.85
N VAL A 187 -5.30 -11.57 -15.50
CA VAL A 187 -4.01 -11.85 -16.15
C VAL A 187 -3.89 -10.99 -17.41
N GLY A 188 -2.74 -10.35 -17.59
CA GLY A 188 -2.49 -9.41 -18.67
C GLY A 188 -2.93 -7.98 -18.34
N GLY A 189 -2.79 -7.11 -19.33
CA GLY A 189 -3.06 -5.68 -19.27
C GLY A 189 -2.04 -4.92 -20.13
N PRO A 190 -2.15 -3.59 -20.24
CA PRO A 190 -1.22 -2.81 -21.06
C PRO A 190 0.21 -2.89 -20.52
N ASN A 191 1.06 -3.71 -21.16
CA ASN A 191 2.49 -3.92 -20.87
C ASN A 191 2.79 -4.44 -19.45
N VAL A 192 1.91 -5.27 -18.88
CA VAL A 192 2.06 -5.88 -17.56
C VAL A 192 1.58 -7.32 -17.54
N ASP A 193 2.02 -8.08 -16.53
CA ASP A 193 1.60 -9.47 -16.33
C ASP A 193 0.19 -9.56 -15.72
N VAL A 194 -0.17 -8.61 -14.85
CA VAL A 194 -1.46 -8.57 -14.14
C VAL A 194 -1.96 -7.13 -14.08
N ALA A 195 -3.25 -6.93 -14.29
CA ALA A 195 -3.92 -5.67 -13.97
C ALA A 195 -4.89 -5.86 -12.80
N ILE A 196 -5.03 -4.83 -11.96
CA ILE A 196 -5.88 -4.87 -10.77
C ILE A 196 -6.69 -3.59 -10.57
N ARG A 197 -7.78 -3.71 -9.81
CA ARG A 197 -8.45 -2.63 -9.08
C ARG A 197 -8.65 -3.07 -7.64
N VAL A 198 -8.54 -2.15 -6.69
CA VAL A 198 -8.60 -2.48 -5.27
C VAL A 198 -9.62 -1.60 -4.56
N PHE A 199 -10.48 -2.23 -3.78
CA PHE A 199 -11.60 -1.60 -3.07
C PHE A 199 -11.48 -1.89 -1.58
N ALA A 200 -11.63 -0.86 -0.75
CA ALA A 200 -11.49 -0.97 0.71
C ALA A 200 -12.55 -0.13 1.46
N PRO A 201 -13.86 -0.34 1.22
CA PRO A 201 -14.91 0.49 1.79
C PRO A 201 -14.93 0.44 3.33
N ARG A 202 -14.52 -0.67 3.94
CA ARG A 202 -14.39 -0.78 5.41
C ARG A 202 -13.29 0.10 6.00
N LEU A 203 -12.32 0.51 5.18
CA LEU A 203 -11.24 1.44 5.56
C LEU A 203 -11.56 2.89 5.14
N GLY A 204 -12.79 3.16 4.66
CA GLY A 204 -13.22 4.47 4.20
C GLY A 204 -12.81 4.82 2.76
N LEU A 205 -12.25 3.86 2.00
CA LEU A 205 -11.80 4.04 0.63
C LEU A 205 -12.71 3.28 -0.33
N ALA A 206 -13.48 3.98 -1.15
CA ALA A 206 -14.28 3.34 -2.19
C ALA A 206 -13.40 2.56 -3.17
N GLU A 207 -12.30 3.17 -3.62
CA GLU A 207 -11.24 2.56 -4.43
C GLU A 207 -9.89 3.14 -4.02
N ASP A 208 -8.90 2.27 -3.72
CA ASP A 208 -7.54 2.70 -3.40
C ASP A 208 -6.76 3.01 -4.69
N PRO A 209 -6.00 4.12 -4.75
CA PRO A 209 -5.23 4.47 -5.94
C PRO A 209 -4.21 3.43 -6.38
N VAL A 210 -3.33 2.96 -5.47
CA VAL A 210 -2.34 1.89 -5.74
C VAL A 210 -2.00 1.18 -4.44
N THR A 211 -2.26 -0.12 -4.40
CA THR A 211 -2.21 -0.94 -3.20
C THR A 211 -1.01 -1.87 -3.18
N GLY A 212 0.08 -1.44 -2.60
CA GLY A 212 1.29 -2.28 -2.48
C GLY A 212 1.06 -3.59 -1.73
N SER A 213 0.21 -3.61 -0.71
CA SER A 213 -0.12 -4.82 0.05
C SER A 213 -0.93 -5.86 -0.74
N ALA A 214 -1.56 -5.48 -1.86
CA ALA A 214 -2.19 -6.44 -2.77
C ALA A 214 -1.19 -7.45 -3.34
N MET A 215 0.10 -7.07 -3.44
CA MET A 215 1.16 -7.96 -3.90
C MET A 215 1.35 -9.17 -2.99
N CYS A 216 1.03 -9.05 -1.69
CA CYS A 216 1.07 -10.18 -0.75
C CYS A 216 0.19 -11.35 -1.21
N ALA A 217 -0.94 -11.05 -1.87
CA ALA A 217 -1.88 -12.00 -2.44
C ALA A 217 -1.56 -12.35 -3.90
N LEU A 218 -1.25 -11.34 -4.71
CA LEU A 218 -1.08 -11.51 -6.15
C LEU A 218 0.17 -12.31 -6.52
N ALA A 219 1.29 -12.12 -5.83
CA ALA A 219 2.52 -12.82 -6.15
C ALA A 219 2.41 -14.34 -5.96
N PRO A 220 1.90 -14.87 -4.82
CA PRO A 220 1.69 -16.31 -4.69
C PRO A 220 0.61 -16.86 -5.65
N TRP A 221 -0.48 -16.11 -5.89
CA TRP A 221 -1.51 -16.50 -6.85
C TRP A 221 -0.92 -16.60 -8.27
N PHE A 222 -0.25 -15.56 -8.76
CA PHE A 222 0.34 -15.52 -10.09
C PHE A 222 1.39 -16.61 -10.29
N SER A 223 2.25 -16.82 -9.28
CA SER A 223 3.25 -17.90 -9.30
C SER A 223 2.63 -19.29 -9.37
N SER A 224 1.45 -19.50 -8.74
CA SER A 224 0.77 -20.81 -8.78
C SER A 224 0.23 -21.17 -10.15
N ILE A 225 -0.17 -20.18 -10.96
CA ILE A 225 -0.74 -20.40 -12.30
C ILE A 225 0.31 -20.32 -13.42
N THR A 226 1.43 -19.63 -13.21
CA THR A 226 2.44 -19.40 -14.26
C THR A 226 3.79 -20.06 -13.97
N GLY A 227 4.09 -20.39 -12.72
CA GLY A 227 5.41 -20.81 -12.26
C GLY A 227 6.42 -19.66 -12.13
N SER A 228 6.08 -18.42 -12.51
CA SER A 228 6.97 -17.25 -12.40
C SER A 228 7.00 -16.71 -10.98
N PRO A 229 8.18 -16.47 -10.38
CA PRO A 229 8.29 -15.81 -9.10
C PRO A 229 8.22 -14.27 -9.21
N THR A 230 8.21 -13.70 -10.41
CA THR A 230 8.20 -12.25 -10.63
C THR A 230 6.99 -11.85 -11.44
N LEU A 231 6.45 -10.68 -11.15
CA LEU A 231 5.34 -10.10 -11.91
C LEU A 231 5.41 -8.58 -11.90
N SER A 232 4.91 -7.98 -12.98
CA SER A 232 4.58 -6.56 -13.10
C SER A 232 3.08 -6.37 -12.98
N VAL A 233 2.65 -5.39 -12.20
CA VAL A 233 1.23 -5.17 -11.90
C VAL A 233 0.87 -3.70 -12.12
N ARG A 234 -0.17 -3.47 -12.91
CA ARG A 234 -0.79 -2.15 -13.09
C ARG A 234 -2.08 -2.07 -12.30
N GLN A 235 -2.21 -1.07 -11.44
CA GLN A 235 -3.49 -0.77 -10.83
C GLN A 235 -4.26 0.22 -11.70
N ALA A 236 -5.39 -0.22 -12.25
CA ALA A 236 -6.21 0.52 -13.21
C ALA A 236 -7.21 1.46 -12.51
N SER A 237 -6.74 2.19 -11.49
CA SER A 237 -7.50 3.24 -10.81
C SER A 237 -7.43 4.56 -11.60
N THR A 238 -8.20 5.56 -11.18
CA THR A 238 -8.15 6.91 -11.78
C THR A 238 -6.76 7.55 -11.70
N ARG A 239 -5.96 7.27 -10.66
CA ARG A 239 -4.59 7.77 -10.55
C ARG A 239 -3.59 6.90 -11.31
N GLY A 240 -3.84 5.60 -11.34
CA GLY A 240 -2.96 4.60 -11.91
C GLY A 240 -1.64 4.42 -11.16
N GLY A 241 -0.99 3.28 -11.37
CA GLY A 241 0.35 3.04 -10.88
C GLY A 241 0.91 1.69 -11.27
N LEU A 242 2.24 1.62 -11.28
CA LEU A 242 3.01 0.44 -11.69
C LEU A 242 3.81 -0.11 -10.52
N MET A 243 3.60 -1.37 -10.25
CA MET A 243 4.29 -2.13 -9.21
C MET A 243 5.03 -3.31 -9.83
N HIS A 244 6.14 -3.68 -9.20
CA HIS A 244 6.85 -4.91 -9.49
C HIS A 244 6.90 -5.75 -8.23
N ALA A 245 6.71 -7.06 -8.35
CA ALA A 245 6.83 -7.94 -7.20
C ALA A 245 7.71 -9.15 -7.52
N ARG A 246 8.36 -9.65 -6.46
CA ARG A 246 9.11 -10.90 -6.49
C ARG A 246 8.75 -11.73 -5.27
N LEU A 247 8.27 -12.95 -5.54
CA LEU A 247 7.90 -13.91 -4.51
C LEU A 247 9.13 -14.61 -3.95
N PHE A 248 9.23 -14.65 -2.64
CA PHE A 248 10.16 -15.47 -1.88
C PHE A 248 9.38 -16.46 -1.00
N GLU A 249 10.11 -17.31 -0.30
CA GLU A 249 9.49 -18.35 0.53
C GLU A 249 8.54 -17.78 1.60
N ARG A 250 8.92 -16.68 2.27
CA ARG A 250 8.17 -16.09 3.40
C ARG A 250 7.63 -14.69 3.13
N ASN A 251 8.17 -13.99 2.15
CA ASN A 251 7.86 -12.61 1.85
C ASN A 251 7.69 -12.37 0.36
N VAL A 252 7.18 -11.21 0.05
CA VAL A 252 7.09 -10.64 -1.29
C VAL A 252 7.85 -9.32 -1.27
N GLU A 253 8.87 -9.21 -2.10
CA GLU A 253 9.53 -7.94 -2.40
C GLU A 253 8.60 -7.14 -3.32
N VAL A 254 8.22 -5.94 -2.89
CA VAL A 254 7.35 -5.05 -3.66
C VAL A 254 8.12 -3.79 -3.99
N ALA A 255 8.29 -3.49 -5.28
CA ALA A 255 9.12 -2.40 -5.76
C ALA A 255 8.37 -1.46 -6.70
N GLY A 256 8.77 -0.19 -6.70
CA GLY A 256 8.25 0.81 -7.60
C GLY A 256 9.03 2.11 -7.61
N LYS A 257 8.68 2.98 -8.56
CA LYS A 257 9.19 4.36 -8.61
C LYS A 257 8.45 5.23 -7.59
N THR A 258 9.14 6.24 -7.10
CA THR A 258 8.60 7.20 -6.14
C THR A 258 9.01 8.62 -6.51
N ARG A 259 8.24 9.61 -6.08
CA ARG A 259 8.56 11.02 -6.33
C ARG A 259 8.06 11.90 -5.20
N THR A 260 8.90 12.80 -4.70
CA THR A 260 8.46 13.89 -3.82
C THR A 260 7.60 14.88 -4.60
N PHE A 261 6.39 15.11 -4.11
CA PHE A 261 5.49 16.14 -4.64
C PHE A 261 5.64 17.45 -3.88
N MET A 262 5.81 17.38 -2.55
CA MET A 262 5.96 18.55 -1.68
C MET A 262 6.84 18.20 -0.48
N ALA A 263 7.60 19.18 0.00
CA ALA A 263 8.34 19.12 1.27
C ALA A 263 8.13 20.41 2.06
N GLY A 264 8.12 20.31 3.40
CA GLY A 264 7.90 21.46 4.28
C GLY A 264 8.02 21.13 5.75
N GLU A 265 7.43 21.98 6.55
CA GLU A 265 7.32 21.82 8.01
C GLU A 265 5.86 22.03 8.46
N LEU A 266 5.43 21.20 9.41
CA LEU A 266 4.17 21.41 10.11
C LEU A 266 4.35 22.58 11.08
N ARG A 267 3.46 23.56 11.03
CA ARG A 267 3.43 24.70 11.95
C ARG A 267 2.18 24.62 12.84
N GLN A 268 2.28 25.19 14.04
CA GLN A 268 1.13 25.39 14.91
C GLN A 268 0.10 26.31 14.29
#